data_f02c8a158962dc7f83849f809bbbdd5a
#
_entry.id   f02c8a158962dc7f83849f809bbbdd5a
#
_cell.length_a   1.000
_cell.length_b   1.000
_cell.length_c   1.000
_cell.angle_alpha   90.00
_cell.angle_beta   90.00
_cell.angle_gamma   90.00
#
_symmetry.space_group_name_H-M   'P 1'
#
loop_
_entity.id
_entity.type
_entity.pdbx_description
1 polymer ?
#
loop_
_entity_poly.entity_id
_entity_poly.type
_entity_poly.pdbx_seq_one_letter_code
_entity_poly.pdbx_strand_id
1 'polypeptide(L)'
;MQTLLTPLLERAEATASLQSRPWQGPQQWPQWIHQPSQDGTIAEIVANLLENAFRYSPAGCIVGLCLLPDGLCVWDNGPPIPLEERDLIFERGARGSTGQDRAGTGLGLALARSLAEQQGRKLTLCVEPSTIAPDLPAQGNAFVLSWPAGARPDPTT
;
A
#
# COMPACT_ATOMS: atom_id res chain seq x y z
N MET A 1 16.35 -0.83 -5.18
CA MET A 1 14.99 -0.72 -4.61
C MET A 1 14.89 -1.32 -3.21
N GLN A 2 15.52 -2.44 -2.98
CA GLN A 2 15.47 -3.07 -1.66
C GLN A 2 15.96 -2.14 -0.55
N THR A 3 17.05 -1.42 -0.77
CA THR A 3 17.59 -0.49 0.22
C THR A 3 16.62 0.64 0.57
N LEU A 4 15.74 0.99 -0.35
CA LEU A 4 14.72 2.03 -0.09
C LEU A 4 13.52 1.48 0.67
N LEU A 5 13.15 0.21 0.42
CA LEU A 5 11.99 -0.40 1.06
C LEU A 5 12.29 -1.03 2.43
N THR A 6 13.51 -1.52 2.66
CA THR A 6 13.86 -2.16 3.92
C THR A 6 13.55 -1.32 5.16
N PRO A 7 13.90 -0.02 5.20
CA PRO A 7 13.55 0.80 6.36
C PRO A 7 12.05 0.92 6.60
N LEU A 8 11.26 0.90 5.51
CA LEU A 8 9.80 0.97 5.63
C LEU A 8 9.24 -0.31 6.21
N LEU A 9 9.78 -1.46 5.81
CA LEU A 9 9.35 -2.76 6.36
C LEU A 9 9.69 -2.87 7.84
N GLU A 10 10.86 -2.41 8.24
CA GLU A 10 11.27 -2.41 9.64
C GLU A 10 10.38 -1.49 10.47
N ARG A 11 10.06 -0.32 9.94
CA ARG A 11 9.15 0.62 10.61
C ARG A 11 7.75 0.05 10.73
N ALA A 12 7.26 -0.63 9.68
CA ALA A 12 5.94 -1.24 9.70
C ALA A 12 5.85 -2.32 10.78
N GLU A 13 6.88 -3.16 10.89
CA GLU A 13 6.92 -4.18 11.93
C GLU A 13 6.91 -3.55 13.32
N ALA A 14 7.69 -2.50 13.52
CA ALA A 14 7.73 -1.78 14.79
C ALA A 14 6.38 -1.12 15.11
N THR A 15 5.75 -0.51 14.12
CA THR A 15 4.44 0.12 14.29
C THR A 15 3.38 -0.91 14.67
N ALA A 16 3.38 -2.05 14.00
CA ALA A 16 2.44 -3.14 14.32
C ALA A 16 2.64 -3.62 15.75
N SER A 17 3.88 -3.77 16.18
CA SER A 17 4.21 -4.17 17.54
C SER A 17 3.68 -3.14 18.56
N LEU A 18 3.88 -1.86 18.30
CA LEU A 18 3.37 -0.81 19.17
C LEU A 18 1.84 -0.78 19.24
N GLN A 19 1.18 -1.18 18.18
CA GLN A 19 -0.28 -1.25 18.11
C GLN A 19 -0.82 -2.61 18.57
N SER A 20 0.04 -3.53 18.97
CA SER A 20 -0.34 -4.89 19.38
C SER A 20 -1.16 -5.60 18.31
N ARG A 21 -0.74 -5.48 17.05
CA ARG A 21 -1.43 -6.10 15.92
C ARG A 21 -0.44 -6.86 15.03
N PRO A 22 -0.93 -7.89 14.30
CA PRO A 22 -0.05 -8.66 13.43
C PRO A 22 0.38 -7.88 12.20
N TRP A 23 1.60 -8.15 11.76
CA TRP A 23 2.18 -7.63 10.53
C TRP A 23 2.59 -8.80 9.64
N GLN A 24 2.29 -8.71 8.35
CA GLN A 24 2.73 -9.70 7.39
C GLN A 24 3.58 -9.05 6.31
N GLY A 25 4.87 -9.30 6.35
CA GLY A 25 5.80 -8.82 5.34
C GLY A 25 5.70 -9.61 4.03
N PRO A 26 6.49 -9.22 3.02
CA PRO A 26 6.49 -9.89 1.72
C PRO A 26 6.84 -11.38 1.83
N GLN A 27 6.08 -12.22 1.13
CA GLN A 27 6.33 -13.65 1.05
C GLN A 27 7.12 -14.01 -0.20
N GLN A 28 7.12 -13.13 -1.20
CA GLN A 28 7.82 -13.29 -2.46
C GLN A 28 8.67 -12.08 -2.73
N TRP A 29 9.83 -12.30 -3.34
CA TRP A 29 10.79 -11.23 -3.60
C TRP A 29 11.10 -11.23 -5.10
N PRO A 30 10.34 -10.47 -5.91
CA PRO A 30 10.56 -10.41 -7.36
C PRO A 30 11.89 -9.74 -7.70
N GLN A 31 12.36 -9.99 -8.91
CA GLN A 31 13.68 -9.51 -9.32
C GLN A 31 13.82 -7.99 -9.27
N TRP A 32 12.74 -7.25 -9.52
CA TRP A 32 12.84 -5.79 -9.52
C TRP A 32 13.26 -5.21 -8.18
N ILE A 33 13.05 -5.94 -7.07
CA ILE A 33 13.43 -5.46 -5.75
C ILE A 33 14.95 -5.32 -5.60
N HIS A 34 15.70 -6.09 -6.36
CA HIS A 34 17.17 -6.10 -6.31
C HIS A 34 17.80 -5.09 -7.27
N GLN A 35 17.02 -4.46 -8.13
CA GLN A 35 17.56 -3.48 -9.07
C GLN A 35 17.94 -2.21 -8.34
N PRO A 36 19.11 -1.63 -8.66
CA PRO A 36 19.48 -0.34 -8.09
C PRO A 36 18.47 0.74 -8.47
N SER A 37 18.11 1.55 -7.51
CA SER A 37 17.21 2.68 -7.74
C SER A 37 17.63 3.85 -6.88
N GLN A 38 17.63 5.04 -7.47
CA GLN A 38 17.86 6.28 -6.75
C GLN A 38 16.58 7.09 -6.64
N ASP A 39 15.51 6.67 -7.31
CA ASP A 39 14.22 7.35 -7.23
C ASP A 39 13.42 6.80 -6.06
N GLY A 40 13.18 7.66 -5.09
CA GLY A 40 12.42 7.31 -3.90
C GLY A 40 10.91 7.34 -4.06
N THR A 41 10.38 7.54 -5.27
CA THR A 41 8.94 7.72 -5.46
C THR A 41 8.14 6.51 -5.02
N ILE A 42 8.58 5.30 -5.38
CA ILE A 42 7.88 4.08 -4.94
C ILE A 42 7.93 3.97 -3.43
N ALA A 43 9.08 4.24 -2.81
CA ALA A 43 9.19 4.20 -1.36
C ALA A 43 8.26 5.22 -0.70
N GLU A 44 8.13 6.41 -1.28
CA GLU A 44 7.22 7.43 -0.76
C GLU A 44 5.76 6.99 -0.86
N ILE A 45 5.38 6.39 -1.99
CA ILE A 45 4.03 5.84 -2.16
C ILE A 45 3.77 4.76 -1.10
N VAL A 46 4.70 3.82 -0.94
CA VAL A 46 4.57 2.75 0.04
C VAL A 46 4.45 3.30 1.46
N ALA A 47 5.25 4.31 1.81
CA ALA A 47 5.18 4.94 3.12
C ALA A 47 3.78 5.53 3.38
N ASN A 48 3.20 6.20 2.39
CA ASN A 48 1.86 6.76 2.50
C ASN A 48 0.81 5.66 2.64
N LEU A 49 0.93 4.58 1.88
CA LEU A 49 -0.01 3.46 1.96
C LEU A 49 0.07 2.75 3.32
N LEU A 50 1.27 2.53 3.83
CA LEU A 50 1.46 1.92 5.14
C LEU A 50 0.90 2.79 6.26
N GLU A 51 1.19 4.07 6.23
CA GLU A 51 0.65 5.00 7.23
C GLU A 51 -0.87 4.97 7.21
N ASN A 52 -1.47 5.00 6.02
CA ASN A 52 -2.90 4.93 5.85
C ASN A 52 -3.47 3.62 6.43
N ALA A 53 -2.84 2.49 6.12
CA ALA A 53 -3.31 1.19 6.60
C ALA A 53 -3.27 1.10 8.13
N PHE A 54 -2.17 1.53 8.75
CA PHE A 54 -2.06 1.49 10.20
C PHE A 54 -2.99 2.48 10.90
N ARG A 55 -3.29 3.59 10.25
CA ARG A 55 -4.15 4.63 10.84
C ARG A 55 -5.63 4.26 10.77
N TYR A 56 -6.08 3.71 9.65
CA TYR A 56 -7.50 3.58 9.36
C TYR A 56 -8.05 2.16 9.44
N SER A 57 -7.22 1.13 9.41
CA SER A 57 -7.73 -0.23 9.63
C SER A 57 -8.08 -0.43 11.11
N PRO A 58 -9.13 -1.20 11.41
CA PRO A 58 -9.52 -1.46 12.79
C PRO A 58 -8.41 -2.11 13.61
N ALA A 59 -8.43 -1.85 14.91
CA ALA A 59 -7.46 -2.44 15.82
C ALA A 59 -7.52 -3.97 15.74
N GLY A 60 -6.34 -4.60 15.77
CA GLY A 60 -6.23 -6.05 15.71
C GLY A 60 -6.23 -6.64 14.31
N CYS A 61 -6.58 -5.88 13.28
CA CYS A 61 -6.48 -6.36 11.90
C CYS A 61 -5.03 -6.52 11.48
N ILE A 62 -4.79 -7.48 10.60
CA ILE A 62 -3.48 -7.68 9.99
C ILE A 62 -3.25 -6.57 8.97
N VAL A 63 -2.06 -5.99 8.98
CA VAL A 63 -1.58 -5.12 7.91
C VAL A 63 -0.41 -5.82 7.24
N GLY A 64 -0.36 -5.81 5.94
CA GLY A 64 0.70 -6.49 5.19
C GLY A 64 1.14 -5.76 3.94
N LEU A 65 2.28 -6.19 3.43
CA LEU A 65 2.83 -5.75 2.16
C LEU A 65 3.12 -6.97 1.31
N CYS A 66 2.65 -6.96 0.07
CA CYS A 66 2.88 -8.02 -0.89
C CYS A 66 3.63 -7.44 -2.09
N LEU A 67 4.72 -8.09 -2.51
CA LEU A 67 5.47 -7.71 -3.70
C LEU A 67 5.06 -8.62 -4.85
N LEU A 68 4.80 -8.04 -6.00
CA LEU A 68 4.28 -8.73 -7.18
C LEU A 68 5.27 -8.58 -8.35
N PRO A 69 5.20 -9.45 -9.37
CA PRO A 69 6.08 -9.28 -10.55
C PRO A 69 5.94 -7.92 -11.22
N ASP A 70 4.72 -7.37 -11.27
CA ASP A 70 4.43 -6.11 -11.94
C ASP A 70 3.82 -5.07 -10.99
N GLY A 71 4.12 -5.16 -9.71
CA GLY A 71 3.56 -4.22 -8.75
C GLY A 71 3.82 -4.60 -7.31
N LEU A 72 3.06 -3.98 -6.44
CA LEU A 72 3.03 -4.30 -5.02
C LEU A 72 1.66 -3.92 -4.45
N CYS A 73 1.35 -4.42 -3.28
CA CYS A 73 0.16 -3.94 -2.60
C CYS A 73 0.37 -3.87 -1.09
N VAL A 74 -0.25 -2.87 -0.49
CA VAL A 74 -0.38 -2.74 0.96
C VAL A 74 -1.82 -3.10 1.28
N TRP A 75 -2.01 -4.06 2.17
CA TRP A 75 -3.33 -4.62 2.43
C TRP A 75 -3.62 -4.76 3.92
N ASP A 76 -4.90 -4.83 4.24
CA ASP A 76 -5.38 -5.21 5.57
C ASP A 76 -6.56 -6.18 5.42
N ASN A 77 -6.88 -6.89 6.48
CA ASN A 77 -8.00 -7.82 6.50
C ASN A 77 -9.23 -7.27 7.23
N GLY A 78 -9.32 -5.95 7.33
CA GLY A 78 -10.45 -5.28 7.93
C GLY A 78 -11.68 -5.28 7.04
N PRO A 79 -12.78 -4.65 7.50
CA PRO A 79 -14.00 -4.54 6.70
C PRO A 79 -13.71 -3.84 5.37
N PRO A 80 -14.25 -4.35 4.25
CA PRO A 80 -14.09 -3.70 2.96
C PRO A 80 -14.62 -2.27 2.98
N ILE A 81 -13.90 -1.37 2.35
CA ILE A 81 -14.36 0.01 2.20
C ILE A 81 -15.65 0.00 1.38
N PRO A 82 -16.71 0.71 1.85
CA PRO A 82 -17.97 0.74 1.13
C PRO A 82 -17.83 1.21 -0.32
N LEU A 83 -18.60 0.62 -1.22
CA LEU A 83 -18.52 0.91 -2.64
C LEU A 83 -18.62 2.40 -2.95
N GLU A 84 -19.54 3.08 -2.27
CA GLU A 84 -19.77 4.51 -2.48
C GLU A 84 -18.64 5.40 -2.01
N GLU A 85 -17.69 4.87 -1.22
CA GLU A 85 -16.55 5.62 -0.73
C GLU A 85 -15.26 5.33 -1.50
N ARG A 86 -15.24 4.31 -2.37
CA ARG A 86 -13.99 3.85 -2.99
C ARG A 86 -13.32 4.87 -3.89
N ASP A 87 -14.09 5.69 -4.58
CA ASP A 87 -13.52 6.78 -5.37
C ASP A 87 -13.16 7.98 -4.50
N LEU A 88 -13.97 8.23 -3.48
CA LEU A 88 -13.78 9.39 -2.61
C LEU A 88 -12.51 9.36 -1.78
N ILE A 89 -12.06 8.16 -1.38
CA ILE A 89 -10.87 8.05 -0.53
C ILE A 89 -9.60 8.54 -1.20
N PHE A 90 -9.59 8.59 -2.54
CA PHE A 90 -8.45 9.11 -3.30
C PHE A 90 -8.52 10.61 -3.54
N GLU A 91 -9.60 11.26 -3.15
CA GLU A 91 -9.73 12.70 -3.28
C GLU A 91 -8.97 13.40 -2.17
N ARG A 92 -8.38 14.56 -2.51
CA ARG A 92 -7.61 15.33 -1.56
C ARG A 92 -8.51 15.80 -0.40
N GLY A 93 -8.08 15.49 0.82
CA GLY A 93 -8.82 15.85 2.01
C GLY A 93 -9.99 14.94 2.35
N ALA A 94 -10.27 13.92 1.50
CA ALA A 94 -11.36 13.00 1.74
C ALA A 94 -11.03 12.02 2.87
N ARG A 95 -12.06 11.61 3.59
CA ARG A 95 -11.98 10.57 4.62
C ARG A 95 -13.20 9.70 4.52
N GLY A 96 -12.98 8.39 4.57
CA GLY A 96 -14.08 7.45 4.62
C GLY A 96 -14.76 7.44 5.98
N SER A 97 -15.91 6.77 6.05
CA SER A 97 -16.69 6.65 7.29
C SER A 97 -15.88 6.04 8.44
N THR A 98 -14.93 5.18 8.14
CA THR A 98 -14.10 4.51 9.15
C THR A 98 -12.93 5.37 9.64
N GLY A 99 -12.59 6.42 8.92
CA GLY A 99 -11.43 7.26 9.23
C GLY A 99 -11.72 8.68 9.66
N GLN A 100 -12.98 9.08 9.64
CA GLN A 100 -13.34 10.48 9.81
C GLN A 100 -12.95 11.08 11.16
N ASP A 101 -12.88 10.27 12.20
CA ASP A 101 -12.55 10.73 13.55
C ASP A 101 -11.07 10.62 13.88
N ARG A 102 -10.24 10.21 12.92
CA ARG A 102 -8.83 9.97 13.18
C ARG A 102 -7.98 11.15 12.76
N ALA A 103 -6.96 11.44 13.56
CA ALA A 103 -6.01 12.49 13.24
C ALA A 103 -5.29 12.14 11.92
N GLY A 104 -5.24 13.11 11.03
CA GLY A 104 -4.58 12.94 9.73
C GLY A 104 -5.04 14.02 8.77
N THR A 105 -4.25 14.25 7.73
CA THR A 105 -4.54 15.29 6.75
C THR A 105 -5.56 14.86 5.69
N GLY A 106 -5.75 13.54 5.51
CA GLY A 106 -6.56 13.02 4.43
C GLY A 106 -5.90 13.16 3.05
N LEU A 107 -4.60 13.48 3.01
CA LEU A 107 -3.90 13.74 1.77
C LEU A 107 -3.04 12.56 1.29
N GLY A 108 -2.77 11.58 2.16
CA GLY A 108 -1.82 10.51 1.86
C GLY A 108 -2.17 9.69 0.62
N LEU A 109 -3.43 9.28 0.48
CA LEU A 109 -3.87 8.49 -0.68
C LEU A 109 -3.91 9.33 -1.95
N ALA A 110 -4.36 10.58 -1.86
CA ALA A 110 -4.38 11.47 -3.01
C ALA A 110 -2.96 11.73 -3.52
N LEU A 111 -2.02 11.97 -2.62
CA LEU A 111 -0.63 12.17 -2.96
C LEU A 111 -0.03 10.89 -3.57
N ALA A 112 -0.27 9.74 -2.96
CA ALA A 112 0.23 8.46 -3.47
C ALA A 112 -0.27 8.21 -4.89
N ARG A 113 -1.56 8.44 -5.15
CA ARG A 113 -2.13 8.27 -6.48
C ARG A 113 -1.52 9.23 -7.49
N SER A 114 -1.36 10.49 -7.12
CA SER A 114 -0.74 11.50 -7.98
C SER A 114 0.70 11.12 -8.33
N LEU A 115 1.49 10.70 -7.36
CA LEU A 115 2.86 10.26 -7.61
C LEU A 115 2.91 9.05 -8.55
N ALA A 116 1.99 8.10 -8.37
CA ALA A 116 1.91 6.94 -9.24
C ALA A 116 1.60 7.34 -10.67
N GLU A 117 0.57 8.17 -10.87
CA GLU A 117 0.13 8.60 -12.19
C GLU A 117 1.21 9.40 -12.93
N GLN A 118 1.96 10.22 -12.22
CA GLN A 118 3.06 10.98 -12.82
C GLN A 118 4.13 10.09 -13.45
N GLN A 119 4.22 8.84 -13.02
CA GLN A 119 5.20 7.88 -13.52
C GLN A 119 4.58 6.79 -14.38
N GLY A 120 3.34 6.98 -14.82
CA GLY A 120 2.67 6.00 -15.67
C GLY A 120 2.26 4.73 -14.95
N ARG A 121 2.16 4.78 -13.62
CA ARG A 121 1.70 3.67 -12.79
C ARG A 121 0.27 3.89 -12.36
N LYS A 122 -0.38 2.82 -11.89
CA LYS A 122 -1.75 2.89 -11.39
C LYS A 122 -1.81 2.53 -9.92
N LEU A 123 -2.61 3.28 -9.17
CA LEU A 123 -2.93 2.96 -7.79
C LEU A 123 -4.43 2.73 -7.69
N THR A 124 -4.82 1.52 -7.30
CA THR A 124 -6.22 1.10 -7.24
C THR A 124 -6.52 0.43 -5.91
N LEU A 125 -7.80 0.33 -5.57
CA LEU A 125 -8.27 -0.40 -4.40
C LEU A 125 -8.93 -1.70 -4.82
N CYS A 126 -8.52 -2.81 -4.22
CA CYS A 126 -9.14 -4.11 -4.38
C CYS A 126 -9.64 -4.59 -3.02
N VAL A 127 -10.91 -4.96 -2.94
CA VAL A 127 -11.50 -5.44 -1.67
C VAL A 127 -11.56 -6.95 -1.56
N GLU A 128 -10.99 -7.65 -2.54
CA GLU A 128 -10.83 -9.09 -2.53
C GLU A 128 -9.34 -9.42 -2.73
N PRO A 129 -8.50 -9.20 -1.70
CA PRO A 129 -7.06 -9.34 -1.85
C PRO A 129 -6.59 -10.70 -2.40
N SER A 130 -7.32 -11.78 -2.11
CA SER A 130 -6.96 -13.12 -2.60
C SER A 130 -6.98 -13.22 -4.13
N THR A 131 -7.64 -12.29 -4.83
CA THR A 131 -7.59 -12.25 -6.29
C THR A 131 -6.26 -11.71 -6.81
N ILE A 132 -5.51 -11.01 -5.96
CA ILE A 132 -4.19 -10.48 -6.31
C ILE A 132 -3.13 -11.55 -6.09
N ALA A 133 -3.19 -12.23 -4.95
CA ALA A 133 -2.28 -13.32 -4.59
C ALA A 133 -3.01 -14.31 -3.69
N PRO A 134 -2.82 -15.62 -3.89
CA PRO A 134 -3.64 -16.63 -3.20
C PRO A 134 -3.43 -16.69 -1.69
N ASP A 135 -2.32 -16.19 -1.18
CA ASP A 135 -2.03 -16.18 0.25
C ASP A 135 -2.57 -14.95 0.97
N LEU A 136 -3.26 -14.06 0.25
CA LEU A 136 -3.90 -12.89 0.83
C LEU A 136 -5.33 -13.20 1.28
N PRO A 137 -5.91 -12.39 2.19
CA PRO A 137 -7.26 -12.66 2.70
C PRO A 137 -8.33 -12.56 1.61
N ALA A 138 -9.43 -13.30 1.80
CA ALA A 138 -10.54 -13.28 0.85
C ALA A 138 -11.25 -11.94 0.83
N GLN A 139 -11.28 -11.23 1.95
CA GLN A 139 -11.87 -9.91 2.07
C GLN A 139 -10.93 -8.98 2.81
N GLY A 140 -10.96 -7.72 2.46
CA GLY A 140 -10.13 -6.70 3.07
C GLY A 140 -9.99 -5.51 2.17
N ASN A 141 -8.91 -4.76 2.35
CA ASN A 141 -8.60 -3.62 1.51
C ASN A 141 -7.15 -3.74 1.06
N ALA A 142 -6.94 -3.80 -0.24
CA ALA A 142 -5.60 -3.84 -0.82
C ALA A 142 -5.43 -2.65 -1.75
N PHE A 143 -4.47 -1.79 -1.43
CA PHE A 143 -4.07 -0.69 -2.31
C PHE A 143 -2.95 -1.21 -3.20
N VAL A 144 -3.25 -1.32 -4.49
CA VAL A 144 -2.38 -1.97 -5.47
C VAL A 144 -1.71 -0.91 -6.32
N LEU A 145 -0.39 -0.88 -6.26
CA LEU A 145 0.44 -0.08 -7.15
C LEU A 145 0.92 -1.02 -8.27
N SER A 146 0.55 -0.71 -9.49
CA SER A 146 0.89 -1.55 -10.63
C SER A 146 1.57 -0.75 -11.74
N TRP A 147 2.39 -1.44 -12.52
CA TRP A 147 3.05 -0.88 -13.71
C TRP A 147 2.97 -1.91 -14.84
N PRO A 148 3.20 -1.48 -16.09
CA PRO A 148 3.11 -2.40 -17.22
C PRO A 148 4.09 -3.56 -17.08
N ALA A 149 3.67 -4.76 -17.53
CA ALA A 149 4.50 -5.95 -17.49
C ALA A 149 5.86 -5.70 -18.14
N GLY A 150 6.93 -6.10 -17.46
CA GLY A 150 8.28 -5.89 -17.94
C GLY A 150 8.87 -4.50 -17.70
N ALA A 151 8.06 -3.54 -17.25
CA ALA A 151 8.57 -2.22 -16.90
C ALA A 151 9.34 -2.27 -15.58
N ARG A 152 10.37 -1.46 -15.46
CA ARG A 152 11.11 -1.32 -14.22
C ARG A 152 10.35 -0.39 -13.27
N PRO A 153 10.39 -0.64 -11.96
CA PRO A 153 9.79 0.26 -10.99
C PRO A 153 10.33 1.67 -11.07
N ASP A 154 11.58 1.78 -11.48
CA ASP A 154 12.28 3.05 -11.61
C ASP A 154 13.04 3.00 -12.94
N PRO A 155 12.36 3.36 -14.04
CA PRO A 155 12.98 3.30 -15.36
C PRO A 155 14.01 4.40 -15.52
N THR A 156 15.19 4.16 -15.01
CA THR A 156 16.33 4.97 -15.38
C THR A 156 16.88 4.40 -16.66
N THR A 157 16.88 5.21 -17.62
CA THR A 157 17.49 4.83 -18.89
C THR A 157 18.93 4.46 -18.70
#